data_8d2c8371a1eb819d6b2c261e6b428058
#
_entry.id   8d2c8371a1eb819d6b2c261e6b428058
#
_cell.length_a   1.000
_cell.length_b   1.000
_cell.length_c   1.000
_cell.angle_alpha   90.00
_cell.angle_beta   90.00
_cell.angle_gamma   90.00
#
_symmetry.space_group_name_H-M   'P 1'
#
loop_
_entity.id
_entity.type
_entity.pdbx_description
1 polymer ?
#
loop_
_entity_poly.entity_id
_entity_poly.type
_entity_poly.pdbx_seq_one_letter_code
_entity_poly.pdbx_strand_id
1 'polypeptide(L)'
;MQEIIRIEGLTKFYRIGDETIKALNGVDLSIHKNEYVALMGPSGSGKSTIMNIIGCLDTPTSGSYFLNGPNVANLDDNKLAEIRNKEIGFIFQTFNLLPRYSSLDNVALPLVYAGIPKETRNEKARAALQSVGLGERMNHKPNELSGGQRQRVAVARALVNNPSIILADEPTGNLDTKTSHEIMALFDEIHRAGNTIIIVTHEEDIARMAHRIVRMRDGKVESDLPNVPDRPTV
;
A
#
# COMPACT_ATOMS: atom_id res chain seq x y z
N MET A 1 12.98 -16.91 -5.98
CA MET A 1 12.68 -15.64 -5.26
C MET A 1 11.95 -15.98 -3.99
N GLN A 2 12.10 -15.18 -2.92
CA GLN A 2 11.39 -15.41 -1.66
C GLN A 2 9.94 -14.93 -1.82
N GLU A 3 8.97 -15.81 -1.56
CA GLU A 3 7.55 -15.47 -1.53
C GLU A 3 7.24 -14.66 -0.27
N ILE A 4 6.59 -13.50 -0.43
CA ILE A 4 6.20 -12.60 0.65
C ILE A 4 4.70 -12.70 0.93
N ILE A 5 3.89 -12.81 -0.12
CA ILE A 5 2.45 -12.99 -0.04
C ILE A 5 2.08 -14.26 -0.79
N ARG A 6 1.27 -15.11 -0.12
CA ARG A 6 0.60 -16.25 -0.76
C ARG A 6 -0.84 -16.31 -0.29
N ILE A 7 -1.74 -16.26 -1.26
CA ILE A 7 -3.18 -16.31 -1.08
C ILE A 7 -3.68 -17.55 -1.81
N GLU A 8 -4.48 -18.39 -1.13
CA GLU A 8 -4.97 -19.65 -1.64
C GLU A 8 -6.48 -19.76 -1.40
N GLY A 9 -7.24 -19.88 -2.50
CA GLY A 9 -8.69 -20.07 -2.49
C GLY A 9 -9.45 -19.00 -1.70
N LEU A 10 -8.96 -17.76 -1.66
CA LEU A 10 -9.48 -16.72 -0.78
C LEU A 10 -10.87 -16.27 -1.19
N THR A 11 -11.79 -16.28 -0.23
CA THR A 11 -13.15 -15.74 -0.42
C THR A 11 -13.45 -14.63 0.58
N LYS A 12 -14.25 -13.68 0.16
CA LYS A 12 -14.84 -12.68 1.06
C LYS A 12 -16.28 -12.42 0.67
N PHE A 13 -17.19 -12.71 1.59
CA PHE A 13 -18.62 -12.52 1.42
C PHE A 13 -19.12 -11.49 2.44
N TYR A 14 -19.91 -10.54 1.98
CA TYR A 14 -20.61 -9.57 2.83
C TYR A 14 -22.09 -9.89 2.80
N ARG A 15 -22.74 -9.84 3.95
CA ARG A 15 -24.18 -10.04 4.09
C ARG A 15 -24.85 -8.68 4.29
N ILE A 16 -25.76 -8.32 3.38
CA ILE A 16 -26.53 -7.07 3.45
C ILE A 16 -28.01 -7.47 3.41
N GLY A 17 -28.67 -7.49 4.58
CA GLY A 17 -30.01 -8.08 4.71
C GLY A 17 -30.02 -9.55 4.33
N ASP A 18 -30.85 -9.91 3.36
CA ASP A 18 -30.96 -11.29 2.83
C ASP A 18 -30.02 -11.58 1.66
N GLU A 19 -29.33 -10.57 1.14
CA GLU A 19 -28.40 -10.74 0.03
C GLU A 19 -26.98 -11.05 0.49
N THR A 20 -26.27 -11.90 -0.27
CA THR A 20 -24.86 -12.19 -0.07
C THR A 20 -24.05 -11.69 -1.26
N ILE A 21 -23.21 -10.69 -1.01
CA ILE A 21 -22.28 -10.15 -2.00
C ILE A 21 -20.98 -10.93 -1.91
N LYS A 22 -20.59 -11.60 -2.99
CA LYS A 22 -19.32 -12.33 -3.11
C LYS A 22 -18.24 -11.38 -3.64
N ALA A 23 -17.62 -10.61 -2.76
CA ALA A 23 -16.60 -9.62 -3.12
C ALA A 23 -15.30 -10.26 -3.60
N LEU A 24 -14.93 -11.42 -3.04
CA LEU A 24 -13.86 -12.29 -3.53
C LEU A 24 -14.39 -13.73 -3.59
N ASN A 25 -14.06 -14.45 -4.67
CA ASN A 25 -14.65 -15.76 -4.97
C ASN A 25 -13.58 -16.77 -5.43
N GLY A 26 -12.72 -17.19 -4.50
CA GLY A 26 -11.66 -18.16 -4.77
C GLY A 26 -10.47 -17.53 -5.48
N VAL A 27 -9.84 -16.52 -4.85
CA VAL A 27 -8.66 -15.85 -5.37
C VAL A 27 -7.41 -16.62 -4.96
N ASP A 28 -6.55 -16.90 -5.95
CA ASP A 28 -5.18 -17.37 -5.76
C ASP A 28 -4.22 -16.27 -6.26
N LEU A 29 -3.22 -15.90 -5.45
CA LEU A 29 -2.24 -14.89 -5.80
C LEU A 29 -0.95 -15.12 -5.00
N SER A 30 0.20 -15.04 -5.65
CA SER A 30 1.49 -14.99 -4.97
C SER A 30 2.26 -13.74 -5.36
N ILE A 31 2.94 -13.12 -4.39
CA ILE A 31 3.83 -11.96 -4.63
C ILE A 31 5.16 -12.24 -3.96
N HIS A 32 6.25 -12.00 -4.69
CA HIS A 32 7.60 -12.24 -4.23
C HIS A 32 8.29 -10.95 -3.78
N LYS A 33 9.34 -11.11 -3.00
CA LYS A 33 10.15 -9.99 -2.54
C LYS A 33 10.70 -9.20 -3.72
N ASN A 34 10.62 -7.87 -3.60
CA ASN A 34 11.04 -6.92 -4.62
C ASN A 34 10.27 -7.06 -5.95
N GLU A 35 9.00 -7.47 -5.90
CA GLU A 35 8.09 -7.29 -7.03
C GLU A 35 7.42 -5.90 -6.97
N TYR A 36 7.13 -5.37 -8.15
CA TYR A 36 6.31 -4.18 -8.32
C TYR A 36 5.08 -4.57 -9.12
N VAL A 37 3.94 -4.70 -8.44
CA VAL A 37 2.70 -5.28 -8.96
C VAL A 37 1.62 -4.22 -9.00
N ALA A 38 0.88 -4.13 -10.10
CA ALA A 38 -0.36 -3.38 -10.20
C ALA A 38 -1.56 -4.33 -10.11
N LEU A 39 -2.47 -4.07 -9.17
CA LEU A 39 -3.79 -4.70 -9.08
C LEU A 39 -4.79 -3.82 -9.79
N MET A 40 -5.31 -4.27 -10.92
CA MET A 40 -6.27 -3.54 -11.73
C MET A 40 -7.65 -4.20 -11.78
N GLY A 41 -8.62 -3.45 -12.29
CA GLY A 41 -9.96 -3.94 -12.61
C GLY A 41 -11.02 -2.86 -12.50
N PRO A 42 -12.22 -3.06 -13.03
CA PRO A 42 -13.33 -2.12 -12.95
C PRO A 42 -13.81 -1.92 -11.50
N SER A 43 -14.66 -0.92 -11.28
CA SER A 43 -15.34 -0.76 -10.00
C SER A 43 -16.15 -2.03 -9.67
N GLY A 44 -16.11 -2.46 -8.40
CA GLY A 44 -16.79 -3.68 -7.95
C GLY A 44 -16.06 -4.99 -8.25
N SER A 45 -14.88 -4.98 -8.88
CA SER A 45 -14.13 -6.22 -9.20
C SER A 45 -13.50 -6.92 -7.99
N GLY A 46 -13.52 -6.30 -6.80
CA GLY A 46 -12.93 -6.85 -5.57
C GLY A 46 -11.56 -6.29 -5.18
N LYS A 47 -11.01 -5.31 -5.91
CA LYS A 47 -9.69 -4.71 -5.62
C LYS A 47 -9.55 -4.17 -4.21
N SER A 48 -10.47 -3.32 -3.78
CA SER A 48 -10.42 -2.75 -2.42
C SER A 48 -10.58 -3.83 -1.34
N THR A 49 -11.36 -4.87 -1.63
CA THR A 49 -11.54 -6.00 -0.70
C THR A 49 -10.26 -6.81 -0.55
N ILE A 50 -9.61 -7.20 -1.67
CA ILE A 50 -8.33 -7.94 -1.58
C ILE A 50 -7.24 -7.06 -0.98
N MET A 51 -7.20 -5.78 -1.31
CA MET A 51 -6.29 -4.82 -0.71
C MET A 51 -6.45 -4.73 0.82
N ASN A 52 -7.69 -4.67 1.32
CA ASN A 52 -7.97 -4.63 2.75
C ASN A 52 -7.51 -5.92 3.44
N ILE A 53 -7.67 -7.08 2.79
CA ILE A 53 -7.20 -8.36 3.36
C ILE A 53 -5.66 -8.43 3.32
N ILE A 54 -5.03 -8.09 2.20
CA ILE A 54 -3.56 -8.01 2.11
C ILE A 54 -3.02 -7.04 3.16
N GLY A 55 -3.72 -5.93 3.36
CA GLY A 55 -3.40 -4.91 4.34
C GLY A 55 -3.70 -5.27 5.80
N CYS A 56 -4.19 -6.47 6.09
CA CYS A 56 -4.64 -6.86 7.43
C CYS A 56 -5.64 -5.87 8.05
N LEU A 57 -6.47 -5.22 7.22
CA LEU A 57 -7.57 -4.33 7.62
C LEU A 57 -8.90 -5.07 7.69
N ASP A 58 -8.99 -6.22 7.06
CA ASP A 58 -10.15 -7.13 7.07
C ASP A 58 -9.66 -8.58 7.02
N THR A 59 -10.53 -9.54 7.36
CA THR A 59 -10.24 -10.97 7.33
C THR A 59 -11.06 -11.66 6.23
N PRO A 60 -10.54 -12.73 5.60
CA PRO A 60 -11.31 -13.50 4.63
C PRO A 60 -12.47 -14.25 5.27
N THR A 61 -13.46 -14.62 4.47
CA THR A 61 -14.53 -15.55 4.90
C THR A 61 -14.02 -16.98 4.92
N SER A 62 -13.17 -17.35 3.94
CA SER A 62 -12.48 -18.65 3.87
C SER A 62 -11.23 -18.54 2.98
N GLY A 63 -10.43 -19.60 2.95
CA GLY A 63 -9.15 -19.65 2.27
C GLY A 63 -7.99 -19.30 3.20
N SER A 64 -6.79 -19.19 2.63
CA SER A 64 -5.57 -18.92 3.38
C SER A 64 -4.87 -17.66 2.88
N TYR A 65 -4.26 -16.91 3.80
CA TYR A 65 -3.40 -15.79 3.50
C TYR A 65 -2.12 -15.88 4.32
N PHE A 66 -1.01 -16.05 3.63
CA PHE A 66 0.33 -16.10 4.23
C PHE A 66 1.06 -14.80 3.95
N LEU A 67 1.58 -14.17 4.99
CA LEU A 67 2.41 -12.97 4.88
C LEU A 67 3.76 -13.25 5.52
N ASN A 68 4.82 -13.17 4.73
CA ASN A 68 6.19 -13.40 5.17
C ASN A 68 6.39 -14.75 5.89
N GLY A 69 5.60 -15.76 5.52
CA GLY A 69 5.62 -17.15 6.02
C GLY A 69 4.41 -17.59 6.84
N PRO A 70 4.03 -16.94 7.96
CA PRO A 70 2.88 -17.34 8.76
C PRO A 70 1.54 -17.10 8.06
N ASN A 71 0.53 -17.99 8.36
CA ASN A 71 -0.85 -17.76 7.95
C ASN A 71 -1.50 -16.73 8.86
N VAL A 72 -1.95 -15.61 8.28
CA VAL A 72 -2.54 -14.48 9.00
C VAL A 72 -4.07 -14.40 8.85
N ALA A 73 -4.69 -15.29 8.07
CA ALA A 73 -6.11 -15.25 7.73
C ALA A 73 -7.05 -15.30 8.95
N ASN A 74 -6.63 -15.97 10.03
CA ASN A 74 -7.46 -16.24 11.21
C ASN A 74 -6.88 -15.64 12.50
N LEU A 75 -6.02 -14.64 12.39
CA LEU A 75 -5.45 -13.96 13.56
C LEU A 75 -6.46 -12.98 14.17
N ASP A 76 -6.32 -12.76 15.49
CA ASP A 76 -7.10 -11.74 16.20
C ASP A 76 -6.67 -10.32 15.80
N ASP A 77 -7.53 -9.33 16.09
CA ASP A 77 -7.34 -7.93 15.72
C ASP A 77 -6.03 -7.33 16.25
N ASN A 78 -5.58 -7.74 17.45
CA ASN A 78 -4.35 -7.23 18.04
C ASN A 78 -3.13 -7.72 17.26
N LYS A 79 -3.08 -9.01 16.91
CA LYS A 79 -2.01 -9.58 16.08
C LYS A 79 -2.02 -9.02 14.68
N LEU A 80 -3.20 -8.84 14.08
CA LEU A 80 -3.32 -8.17 12.78
C LEU A 80 -2.81 -6.73 12.85
N ALA A 81 -3.07 -5.99 13.94
CA ALA A 81 -2.56 -4.64 14.13
C ALA A 81 -1.03 -4.60 14.27
N GLU A 82 -0.42 -5.56 14.99
CA GLU A 82 1.04 -5.70 15.09
C GLU A 82 1.67 -5.96 13.73
N ILE A 83 1.13 -6.94 12.98
CA ILE A 83 1.60 -7.29 11.63
C ILE A 83 1.46 -6.10 10.70
N ARG A 84 0.30 -5.45 10.69
CA ARG A 84 0.05 -4.27 9.88
C ARG A 84 1.06 -3.16 10.15
N ASN A 85 1.35 -2.88 11.42
CA ASN A 85 2.32 -1.84 11.78
C ASN A 85 3.76 -2.19 11.37
N LYS A 86 4.12 -3.46 11.43
CA LYS A 86 5.50 -3.92 11.18
C LYS A 86 5.77 -4.22 9.71
N GLU A 87 4.83 -4.90 9.04
CA GLU A 87 5.07 -5.50 7.73
C GLU A 87 4.49 -4.66 6.57
N ILE A 88 3.58 -3.71 6.84
CA ILE A 88 2.80 -3.04 5.80
C ILE A 88 2.90 -1.53 5.89
N GLY A 89 3.36 -0.91 4.82
CA GLY A 89 3.32 0.54 4.63
C GLY A 89 2.14 0.93 3.75
N PHE A 90 1.18 1.70 4.30
CA PHE A 90 0.00 2.14 3.55
C PHE A 90 0.15 3.54 2.96
N ILE A 91 -0.25 3.67 1.69
CA ILE A 91 -0.38 4.94 0.97
C ILE A 91 -1.80 5.00 0.39
N PHE A 92 -2.54 6.07 0.68
CA PHE A 92 -3.93 6.23 0.26
C PHE A 92 -4.10 7.41 -0.69
N GLN A 93 -5.11 7.36 -1.53
CA GLN A 93 -5.51 8.43 -2.45
C GLN A 93 -5.73 9.77 -1.72
N THR A 94 -6.34 9.75 -0.54
CA THR A 94 -6.65 10.94 0.27
C THR A 94 -5.55 11.27 1.28
N PHE A 95 -4.34 10.69 1.13
CA PHE A 95 -3.16 10.84 1.98
C PHE A 95 -3.36 10.37 3.42
N ASN A 96 -4.54 10.47 3.99
CA ASN A 96 -4.91 10.10 5.37
C ASN A 96 -3.92 10.64 6.41
N LEU A 97 -3.50 11.90 6.25
CA LEU A 97 -2.68 12.59 7.21
C LEU A 97 -3.54 13.18 8.33
N LEU A 98 -3.02 13.13 9.55
CA LEU A 98 -3.66 13.76 10.70
C LEU A 98 -3.54 15.29 10.59
N PRO A 99 -4.63 16.06 10.44
CA PRO A 99 -4.56 17.46 10.03
C PRO A 99 -3.98 18.40 11.10
N ARG A 100 -4.00 17.98 12.37
CA ARG A 100 -3.48 18.77 13.50
C ARG A 100 -2.01 18.49 13.80
N TYR A 101 -1.41 17.46 13.17
CA TYR A 101 -0.05 17.02 13.37
C TYR A 101 0.87 17.57 12.28
N SER A 102 2.12 17.83 12.61
CA SER A 102 3.15 18.18 11.64
C SER A 102 3.48 17.01 10.70
N SER A 103 4.22 17.29 9.61
CA SER A 103 4.77 16.24 8.75
C SER A 103 5.60 15.24 9.56
N LEU A 104 6.45 15.74 10.46
CA LEU A 104 7.28 14.92 11.33
C LEU A 104 6.43 13.99 12.22
N ASP A 105 5.39 14.53 12.86
CA ASP A 105 4.53 13.75 13.76
C ASP A 105 3.70 12.72 12.98
N ASN A 106 3.22 13.06 11.78
CA ASN A 106 2.52 12.12 10.90
C ASN A 106 3.42 10.93 10.52
N VAL A 107 4.69 11.20 10.15
CA VAL A 107 5.65 10.15 9.80
C VAL A 107 6.10 9.36 11.02
N ALA A 108 6.20 9.97 12.19
CA ALA A 108 6.57 9.30 13.43
C ALA A 108 5.47 8.40 14.00
N LEU A 109 4.22 8.53 13.55
CA LEU A 109 3.06 7.84 14.14
C LEU A 109 3.19 6.29 14.15
N PRO A 110 3.59 5.61 13.06
CA PRO A 110 3.80 4.16 13.10
C PRO A 110 4.85 3.72 14.11
N LEU A 111 5.87 4.54 14.34
CA LEU A 111 6.92 4.28 15.32
C LEU A 111 6.43 4.43 16.78
N VAL A 112 5.38 5.25 16.99
CA VAL A 112 4.69 5.33 18.31
C VAL A 112 4.03 3.99 18.63
N TYR A 113 3.30 3.42 17.66
CA TYR A 113 2.67 2.11 17.82
C TYR A 113 3.68 0.96 17.95
N ALA A 114 4.87 1.11 17.36
CA ALA A 114 5.99 0.18 17.53
C ALA A 114 6.71 0.33 18.89
N GLY A 115 6.28 1.24 19.76
CA GLY A 115 6.89 1.46 21.09
C GLY A 115 8.27 2.13 21.04
N ILE A 116 8.66 2.74 19.92
CA ILE A 116 9.98 3.37 19.76
C ILE A 116 10.07 4.67 20.60
N PRO A 117 11.15 4.88 21.37
CA PRO A 117 11.36 6.09 22.15
C PRO A 117 11.32 7.37 21.31
N LYS A 118 10.87 8.49 21.91
CA LYS A 118 10.61 9.75 21.19
C LYS A 118 11.80 10.28 20.40
N GLU A 119 13.00 10.22 20.96
CA GLU A 119 14.22 10.70 20.30
C GLU A 119 14.50 9.89 19.03
N THR A 120 14.60 8.56 19.16
CA THR A 120 14.87 7.64 18.05
C THR A 120 13.80 7.72 16.96
N ARG A 121 12.50 7.80 17.33
CA ARG A 121 11.44 7.90 16.33
C ARG A 121 11.47 9.22 15.56
N ASN A 122 11.84 10.33 16.22
CA ASN A 122 11.98 11.62 15.55
C ASN A 122 13.18 11.62 14.58
N GLU A 123 14.30 10.99 14.94
CA GLU A 123 15.44 10.81 14.04
C GLU A 123 15.05 10.00 12.80
N LYS A 124 14.40 8.86 12.98
CA LYS A 124 13.90 8.03 11.87
C LYS A 124 12.91 8.78 10.98
N ALA A 125 11.95 9.49 11.58
CA ALA A 125 10.97 10.27 10.83
C ALA A 125 11.61 11.43 10.05
N ARG A 126 12.63 12.09 10.60
CA ARG A 126 13.42 13.10 9.87
C ARG A 126 14.15 12.50 8.67
N ALA A 127 14.82 11.37 8.86
CA ALA A 127 15.51 10.68 7.77
C ALA A 127 14.52 10.25 6.66
N ALA A 128 13.34 9.74 7.04
CA ALA A 128 12.31 9.38 6.08
C ALA A 128 11.75 10.60 5.32
N LEU A 129 11.57 11.75 5.97
CA LEU A 129 11.15 12.98 5.29
C LEU A 129 12.25 13.53 4.36
N GLN A 130 13.50 13.43 4.76
CA GLN A 130 14.64 13.83 3.92
C GLN A 130 14.73 12.95 2.66
N SER A 131 14.54 11.62 2.78
CA SER A 131 14.60 10.71 1.64
C SER A 131 13.53 10.96 0.57
N VAL A 132 12.41 11.61 0.94
CA VAL A 132 11.35 12.00 -0.01
C VAL A 132 11.43 13.49 -0.40
N GLY A 133 12.52 14.20 -0.08
CA GLY A 133 12.73 15.60 -0.45
C GLY A 133 11.95 16.62 0.40
N LEU A 134 11.54 16.26 1.63
CA LEU A 134 10.75 17.13 2.52
C LEU A 134 11.50 17.57 3.79
N GLY A 135 12.82 17.62 3.76
CA GLY A 135 13.64 18.05 4.89
C GLY A 135 13.27 19.42 5.46
N GLU A 136 12.94 20.39 4.58
CA GLU A 136 12.54 21.76 4.96
C GLU A 136 11.05 21.88 5.35
N ARG A 137 10.26 20.79 5.24
CA ARG A 137 8.82 20.76 5.48
C ARG A 137 8.39 19.97 6.72
N MET A 138 9.32 19.59 7.59
CA MET A 138 9.09 18.74 8.75
C MET A 138 8.04 19.29 9.73
N ASN A 139 8.04 20.62 9.94
CA ASN A 139 7.15 21.29 10.90
C ASN A 139 5.82 21.76 10.27
N HIS A 140 5.63 21.61 8.94
CA HIS A 140 4.41 22.01 8.27
C HIS A 140 3.28 21.03 8.56
N LYS A 141 2.06 21.55 8.65
CA LYS A 141 0.83 20.77 8.75
C LYS A 141 0.29 20.45 7.35
N PRO A 142 -0.58 19.43 7.20
CA PRO A 142 -1.12 19.04 5.90
C PRO A 142 -1.79 20.15 5.09
N ASN A 143 -2.44 21.12 5.75
CA ASN A 143 -3.08 22.26 5.10
C ASN A 143 -2.07 23.31 4.58
N GLU A 144 -0.80 23.22 4.95
CA GLU A 144 0.28 24.10 4.51
C GLU A 144 1.13 23.46 3.38
N LEU A 145 0.72 22.28 2.90
CA LEU A 145 1.42 21.47 1.91
C LEU A 145 0.62 21.35 0.61
N SER A 146 1.30 21.30 -0.52
CA SER A 146 0.70 20.93 -1.81
C SER A 146 0.23 19.46 -1.80
N GLY A 147 -0.57 19.06 -2.80
CA GLY A 147 -1.01 17.66 -2.96
C GLY A 147 0.16 16.68 -3.03
N GLY A 148 1.14 16.97 -3.87
CA GLY A 148 2.36 16.14 -4.01
C GLY A 148 3.20 16.09 -2.74
N GLN A 149 3.31 17.21 -2.00
CA GLN A 149 4.01 17.23 -0.72
C GLN A 149 3.29 16.37 0.32
N ARG A 150 1.95 16.43 0.38
CA ARG A 150 1.15 15.56 1.26
C ARG A 150 1.33 14.09 0.91
N GLN A 151 1.38 13.75 -0.38
CA GLN A 151 1.63 12.38 -0.82
C GLN A 151 3.04 11.90 -0.44
N ARG A 152 4.06 12.74 -0.60
CA ARG A 152 5.43 12.44 -0.14
C ARG A 152 5.50 12.22 1.38
N VAL A 153 4.74 12.97 2.19
CA VAL A 153 4.61 12.70 3.64
C VAL A 153 3.97 11.33 3.88
N ALA A 154 2.92 10.97 3.14
CA ALA A 154 2.28 9.64 3.25
C ALA A 154 3.25 8.51 2.84
N VAL A 155 4.05 8.72 1.79
CA VAL A 155 5.12 7.78 1.38
C VAL A 155 6.17 7.63 2.48
N ALA A 156 6.68 8.73 3.04
CA ALA A 156 7.65 8.69 4.14
C ALA A 156 7.09 7.95 5.37
N ARG A 157 5.82 8.19 5.71
CA ARG A 157 5.12 7.47 6.80
C ARG A 157 5.02 5.98 6.51
N ALA A 158 4.76 5.58 5.28
CA ALA A 158 4.69 4.18 4.89
C ALA A 158 6.05 3.47 5.02
N LEU A 159 7.14 4.16 4.73
CA LEU A 159 8.50 3.60 4.74
C LEU A 159 9.16 3.54 6.12
N VAL A 160 8.70 4.33 7.11
CA VAL A 160 9.44 4.62 8.34
C VAL A 160 9.74 3.40 9.22
N ASN A 161 8.92 2.35 9.15
CA ASN A 161 9.11 1.07 9.83
C ASN A 161 9.89 0.03 9.01
N ASN A 162 10.39 0.36 7.81
CA ASN A 162 10.97 -0.58 6.86
C ASN A 162 10.06 -1.80 6.59
N PRO A 163 8.85 -1.59 6.09
CA PRO A 163 7.87 -2.64 5.92
C PRO A 163 8.32 -3.66 4.86
N SER A 164 7.76 -4.87 4.91
CA SER A 164 7.97 -5.91 3.90
C SER A 164 7.28 -5.59 2.58
N ILE A 165 6.13 -4.90 2.65
CA ILE A 165 5.35 -4.47 1.49
C ILE A 165 4.87 -3.03 1.64
N ILE A 166 4.80 -2.33 0.52
CA ILE A 166 4.13 -1.03 0.38
C ILE A 166 2.85 -1.26 -0.40
N LEU A 167 1.72 -0.90 0.18
CA LEU A 167 0.39 -1.05 -0.40
C LEU A 167 -0.20 0.32 -0.68
N ALA A 168 -0.33 0.67 -1.96
CA ALA A 168 -0.75 2.00 -2.41
C ALA A 168 -2.11 1.92 -3.12
N ASP A 169 -3.11 2.62 -2.57
CA ASP A 169 -4.47 2.70 -3.12
C ASP A 169 -4.63 4.01 -3.89
N GLU A 170 -4.76 3.93 -5.21
CA GLU A 170 -4.91 5.07 -6.12
C GLU A 170 -3.97 6.23 -5.78
N PRO A 171 -2.63 5.99 -5.71
CA PRO A 171 -1.68 6.92 -5.09
C PRO A 171 -1.55 8.26 -5.81
N THR A 172 -2.08 8.36 -7.03
CA THR A 172 -2.03 9.55 -7.88
C THR A 172 -3.40 10.19 -8.13
N GLY A 173 -4.50 9.55 -7.72
CA GLY A 173 -5.85 9.93 -8.09
C GLY A 173 -6.33 11.34 -7.64
N ASN A 174 -5.60 12.01 -6.75
CA ASN A 174 -5.87 13.38 -6.29
C ASN A 174 -4.76 14.36 -6.69
N LEU A 175 -3.94 14.02 -7.66
CA LEU A 175 -2.79 14.82 -8.10
C LEU A 175 -2.95 15.25 -9.57
N ASP A 176 -2.31 16.34 -9.94
CA ASP A 176 -2.17 16.71 -11.34
C ASP A 176 -1.17 15.79 -12.05
N THR A 177 -1.23 15.73 -13.38
CA THR A 177 -0.43 14.81 -14.21
C THR A 177 1.07 14.91 -13.94
N LYS A 178 1.62 16.12 -13.81
CA LYS A 178 3.04 16.31 -13.55
C LYS A 178 3.43 15.75 -12.19
N THR A 179 2.66 16.10 -11.16
CA THR A 179 2.89 15.61 -9.78
C THR A 179 2.71 14.09 -9.71
N SER A 180 1.75 13.53 -10.46
CA SER A 180 1.55 12.07 -10.57
C SER A 180 2.82 11.37 -11.08
N HIS A 181 3.43 11.88 -12.15
CA HIS A 181 4.67 11.33 -12.68
C HIS A 181 5.83 11.43 -11.67
N GLU A 182 5.94 12.55 -10.93
CA GLU A 182 6.96 12.70 -9.88
C GLU A 182 6.78 11.69 -8.73
N ILE A 183 5.53 11.41 -8.34
CA ILE A 183 5.23 10.39 -7.31
C ILE A 183 5.52 8.99 -7.85
N MET A 184 5.17 8.69 -9.09
CA MET A 184 5.48 7.38 -9.68
C MET A 184 6.98 7.15 -9.87
N ALA A 185 7.75 8.19 -10.20
CA ALA A 185 9.21 8.13 -10.22
C ALA A 185 9.78 7.81 -8.83
N LEU A 186 9.21 8.40 -7.76
CA LEU A 186 9.58 8.07 -6.38
C LEU A 186 9.27 6.59 -6.04
N PHE A 187 8.14 6.03 -6.51
CA PHE A 187 7.84 4.60 -6.35
C PHE A 187 8.88 3.71 -7.05
N ASP A 188 9.33 4.09 -8.26
CA ASP A 188 10.36 3.37 -8.98
C ASP A 188 11.71 3.37 -8.23
N GLU A 189 12.10 4.52 -7.64
CA GLU A 189 13.28 4.62 -6.77
C GLU A 189 13.17 3.71 -5.54
N ILE A 190 12.01 3.71 -4.87
CA ILE A 190 11.72 2.87 -3.71
C ILE A 190 11.78 1.38 -4.10
N HIS A 191 11.24 1.00 -5.25
CA HIS A 191 11.32 -0.37 -5.77
C HIS A 191 12.77 -0.77 -6.05
N ARG A 192 13.55 0.08 -6.72
CA ARG A 192 14.99 -0.17 -6.98
C ARG A 192 15.81 -0.30 -5.70
N ALA A 193 15.38 0.33 -4.62
CA ALA A 193 16.00 0.16 -3.30
C ALA A 193 15.67 -1.18 -2.63
N GLY A 194 14.87 -2.05 -3.27
CA GLY A 194 14.59 -3.43 -2.83
C GLY A 194 13.23 -3.60 -2.14
N ASN A 195 12.34 -2.60 -2.21
CA ASN A 195 11.00 -2.69 -1.61
C ASN A 195 10.03 -3.43 -2.53
N THR A 196 9.11 -4.19 -1.95
CA THR A 196 7.98 -4.79 -2.65
C THR A 196 6.83 -3.81 -2.68
N ILE A 197 6.26 -3.54 -3.86
CA ILE A 197 5.22 -2.53 -4.05
C ILE A 197 4.00 -3.16 -4.70
N ILE A 198 2.84 -2.90 -4.14
CA ILE A 198 1.54 -3.25 -4.69
C ILE A 198 0.74 -1.96 -4.88
N ILE A 199 0.44 -1.59 -6.11
CA ILE A 199 -0.43 -0.46 -6.43
C ILE A 199 -1.80 -1.00 -6.81
N VAL A 200 -2.84 -0.48 -6.19
CA VAL A 200 -4.23 -0.70 -6.60
C VAL A 200 -4.66 0.51 -7.41
N THR A 201 -5.04 0.30 -8.66
CA THR A 201 -5.47 1.39 -9.53
C THR A 201 -6.46 0.91 -10.58
N HIS A 202 -7.24 1.84 -11.12
CA HIS A 202 -8.06 1.64 -12.32
C HIS A 202 -7.47 2.37 -13.56
N GLU A 203 -6.40 3.14 -13.35
CA GLU A 203 -5.72 3.90 -14.40
C GLU A 203 -4.68 3.02 -15.10
N GLU A 204 -4.85 2.81 -16.42
CA GLU A 204 -3.96 1.96 -17.23
C GLU A 204 -2.53 2.50 -17.27
N ASP A 205 -2.36 3.83 -17.36
CA ASP A 205 -1.04 4.48 -17.45
C ASP A 205 -0.23 4.27 -16.15
N ILE A 206 -0.91 4.30 -15.01
CA ILE A 206 -0.28 4.03 -13.71
C ILE A 206 0.10 2.56 -13.59
N ALA A 207 -0.78 1.65 -14.02
CA ALA A 207 -0.50 0.22 -13.96
C ALA A 207 0.67 -0.19 -14.86
N ARG A 208 0.84 0.44 -16.01
CA ARG A 208 1.97 0.18 -16.93
C ARG A 208 3.33 0.54 -16.36
N MET A 209 3.39 1.31 -15.27
CA MET A 209 4.64 1.59 -14.57
C MET A 209 5.09 0.43 -13.67
N ALA A 210 4.21 -0.52 -13.35
CA ALA A 210 4.56 -1.73 -12.62
C ALA A 210 5.20 -2.79 -13.53
N HIS A 211 5.89 -3.76 -12.92
CA HIS A 211 6.56 -4.86 -13.65
C HIS A 211 5.65 -6.08 -13.88
N ARG A 212 4.48 -6.10 -13.23
CA ARG A 212 3.48 -7.15 -13.33
C ARG A 212 2.10 -6.56 -13.12
N ILE A 213 1.15 -6.96 -13.95
CA ILE A 213 -0.22 -6.47 -13.87
C ILE A 213 -1.15 -7.66 -13.60
N VAL A 214 -1.85 -7.59 -12.48
CA VAL A 214 -2.89 -8.54 -12.08
C VAL A 214 -4.25 -7.88 -12.29
N ARG A 215 -5.06 -8.43 -13.16
CA ARG A 215 -6.41 -7.92 -13.43
C ARG A 215 -7.45 -8.71 -12.68
N MET A 216 -8.30 -7.99 -11.96
CA MET A 216 -9.40 -8.56 -11.23
C MET A 216 -10.73 -8.28 -11.92
N ARG A 217 -11.61 -9.29 -11.91
CA ARG A 217 -12.98 -9.18 -12.40
C ARG A 217 -13.91 -10.09 -11.59
N ASP A 218 -15.05 -9.55 -11.16
CA ASP A 218 -16.10 -10.31 -10.45
C ASP A 218 -15.56 -11.14 -9.27
N GLY A 219 -14.64 -10.54 -8.49
CA GLY A 219 -14.04 -11.16 -7.32
C GLY A 219 -13.02 -12.26 -7.61
N LYS A 220 -12.48 -12.34 -8.83
CA LYS A 220 -11.47 -13.32 -9.26
C LYS A 220 -10.29 -12.61 -9.94
N VAL A 221 -9.16 -13.31 -10.02
CA VAL A 221 -8.06 -12.94 -10.92
C VAL A 221 -8.45 -13.38 -12.33
N GLU A 222 -8.58 -12.42 -13.24
CA GLU A 222 -8.89 -12.64 -14.66
C GLU A 222 -7.60 -12.89 -15.46
N SER A 223 -6.55 -12.14 -15.16
CA SER A 223 -5.22 -12.32 -15.76
C SER A 223 -4.12 -11.85 -14.81
N ASP A 224 -2.94 -12.44 -14.97
CA ASP A 224 -1.75 -12.16 -14.19
C ASP A 224 -0.55 -12.28 -15.12
N LEU A 225 -0.03 -11.14 -15.57
CA LEU A 225 0.96 -11.08 -16.63
C LEU A 225 2.14 -10.19 -16.27
N PRO A 226 3.38 -10.59 -16.64
CA PRO A 226 4.52 -9.70 -16.57
C PRO A 226 4.31 -8.50 -17.50
N ASN A 227 4.84 -7.35 -17.10
CA ASN A 227 4.79 -6.12 -17.86
C ASN A 227 6.19 -5.52 -18.00
N VAL A 228 6.45 -4.88 -19.13
CA VAL A 228 7.63 -4.04 -19.33
C VAL A 228 7.22 -2.62 -18.97
N PRO A 229 7.78 -2.04 -17.90
CA PRO A 229 7.34 -0.75 -17.40
C PRO A 229 7.53 0.37 -18.42
N ASP A 230 6.50 1.18 -18.61
CA ASP A 230 6.61 2.46 -19.28
C ASP A 230 7.42 3.40 -18.37
N ARG A 231 8.64 3.73 -18.76
CA ARG A 231 9.44 4.68 -17.98
C ARG A 231 8.94 6.09 -18.28
N PRO A 232 8.58 6.89 -17.25
CA PRO A 232 8.25 8.28 -17.50
C PRO A 232 9.46 8.95 -18.15
N THR A 233 9.27 9.50 -19.34
CA THR A 233 10.21 10.43 -19.96
C THR A 233 10.22 11.69 -19.09
N VAL A 234 11.31 11.88 -18.34
CA VAL A 234 11.60 13.09 -17.56
C VAL A 234 11.97 14.21 -18.52
#